data_4f15a0344ef63c6f8eff77f25df6ef54
#
_entry.id   4f15a0344ef63c6f8eff77f25df6ef54
#
_cell.length_a   1.000
_cell.length_b   1.000
_cell.length_c   1.000
_cell.angle_alpha   90.00
_cell.angle_beta   90.00
_cell.angle_gamma   90.00
#
_symmetry.space_group_name_H-M   'P 1'
#
loop_
_entity.id
_entity.type
_entity.pdbx_description
1 polymer ?
#
loop_
_entity_poly.entity_id
_entity_poly.type
_entity_poly.pdbx_seq_one_letter_code
_entity_poly.pdbx_strand_id
1 'polypeptide(L)'
;MEINKVEQLTDNHNQLLLLADPNQLLVDDYAQRGTVYEATEDETLVGIMVLLPTRPETIELVNIAVVEAHQGKGIAQKMIAFALQTAKQSGFHTIEVGTGSIGFEQLYLYQKCGFRMVAIDRDFFVRHYEEPIIIENGMVLQDMVRLSQDL
;
A
#
# COMPACT_ATOMS: atom_id res chain seq x y z
N MET A 1 -2.69 -0.06 19.43
CA MET A 1 -3.17 0.08 18.04
C MET A 1 -3.96 -1.15 17.66
N GLU A 2 -5.12 -0.95 17.08
CA GLU A 2 -5.97 -2.03 16.58
C GLU A 2 -6.05 -1.96 15.07
N ILE A 3 -6.11 -3.12 14.42
CA ILE A 3 -6.29 -3.23 12.97
C ILE A 3 -7.54 -4.07 12.74
N ASN A 4 -8.51 -3.48 12.05
CA ASN A 4 -9.80 -4.13 11.79
C ASN A 4 -10.20 -3.98 10.33
N LYS A 5 -10.96 -4.96 9.85
CA LYS A 5 -11.55 -4.93 8.51
C LYS A 5 -12.60 -3.83 8.42
N VAL A 6 -12.59 -3.10 7.32
CA VAL A 6 -13.56 -2.06 7.03
C VAL A 6 -14.60 -2.61 6.06
N GLU A 7 -15.87 -2.62 6.49
CA GLU A 7 -16.96 -3.11 5.63
C GLU A 7 -17.49 -1.98 4.73
N GLN A 8 -17.46 -0.75 5.19
CA GLN A 8 -17.97 0.39 4.44
C GLN A 8 -17.04 1.59 4.60
N LEU A 9 -16.50 2.09 3.48
CA LEU A 9 -15.57 3.20 3.47
C LEU A 9 -16.27 4.51 3.81
N THR A 10 -15.63 5.32 4.65
CA THR A 10 -16.02 6.70 4.94
C THR A 10 -15.20 7.66 4.10
N ASP A 11 -15.55 8.94 4.12
CA ASP A 11 -14.77 9.98 3.44
C ASP A 11 -13.33 10.04 3.98
N ASN A 12 -13.13 9.84 5.28
CA ASN A 12 -11.80 9.83 5.87
C ASN A 12 -10.96 8.66 5.37
N HIS A 13 -11.56 7.49 5.21
CA HIS A 13 -10.89 6.35 4.58
C HIS A 13 -10.46 6.69 3.16
N ASN A 14 -11.35 7.26 2.37
CA ASN A 14 -11.06 7.60 0.98
C ASN A 14 -9.94 8.62 0.85
N GLN A 15 -9.96 9.66 1.68
CA GLN A 15 -8.91 10.67 1.70
C GLN A 15 -7.54 10.07 2.01
N LEU A 16 -7.50 9.12 2.94
CA LEU A 16 -6.25 8.48 3.32
C LEU A 16 -5.74 7.57 2.21
N LEU A 17 -6.60 6.83 1.53
CA LEU A 17 -6.22 6.02 0.37
C LEU A 17 -5.66 6.88 -0.76
N LEU A 18 -6.27 8.05 -1.02
CA LEU A 18 -5.81 8.98 -2.04
C LEU A 18 -4.47 9.63 -1.71
N LEU A 19 -4.11 9.68 -0.44
CA LEU A 19 -2.79 10.18 -0.03
C LEU A 19 -1.67 9.30 -0.59
N ALA A 20 -1.87 7.99 -0.61
CA ALA A 20 -0.89 7.04 -1.16
C ALA A 20 -1.02 6.86 -2.68
N ASP A 21 -2.23 7.04 -3.23
CA ASP A 21 -2.53 6.83 -4.64
C ASP A 21 -3.52 7.89 -5.13
N PRO A 22 -3.07 8.93 -5.83
CA PRO A 22 -3.93 10.06 -6.20
C PRO A 22 -4.86 9.77 -7.39
N ASN A 23 -5.16 8.52 -7.69
CA ASN A 23 -6.07 8.13 -8.77
C ASN A 23 -7.35 7.51 -8.20
N GLN A 24 -8.44 8.28 -8.18
CA GLN A 24 -9.71 7.84 -7.58
C GLN A 24 -10.28 6.59 -8.27
N LEU A 25 -10.14 6.49 -9.60
CA LEU A 25 -10.66 5.33 -10.33
C LEU A 25 -9.94 4.06 -9.94
N LEU A 26 -8.61 4.12 -9.78
CA LEU A 26 -7.84 2.96 -9.33
C LEU A 26 -8.18 2.61 -7.88
N VAL A 27 -8.26 3.61 -7.00
CA VAL A 27 -8.62 3.40 -5.60
C VAL A 27 -10.00 2.73 -5.49
N ASP A 28 -10.99 3.22 -6.20
CA ASP A 28 -12.34 2.65 -6.17
C ASP A 28 -12.34 1.20 -6.64
N ASP A 29 -11.58 0.90 -7.69
CA ASP A 29 -11.50 -0.44 -8.25
C ASP A 29 -10.89 -1.43 -7.24
N TYR A 30 -9.68 -1.17 -6.75
CA TYR A 30 -9.05 -2.16 -5.88
C TYR A 30 -9.64 -2.18 -4.47
N ALA A 31 -10.20 -1.09 -3.97
CA ALA A 31 -10.87 -1.10 -2.69
C ALA A 31 -12.15 -1.94 -2.71
N GLN A 32 -12.86 -1.95 -3.84
CA GLN A 32 -14.05 -2.77 -4.03
C GLN A 32 -13.71 -4.26 -4.19
N ARG A 33 -12.66 -4.57 -4.94
CA ARG A 33 -12.26 -5.96 -5.22
C ARG A 33 -11.46 -6.59 -4.09
N GLY A 34 -10.74 -5.79 -3.32
CA GLY A 34 -9.89 -6.25 -2.24
C GLY A 34 -10.56 -6.14 -0.87
N THR A 35 -9.75 -6.32 0.15
CA THR A 35 -10.15 -6.16 1.54
C THR A 35 -9.45 -4.95 2.13
N VAL A 36 -10.22 -4.04 2.70
CA VAL A 36 -9.70 -2.83 3.34
C VAL A 36 -9.58 -3.05 4.82
N TYR A 37 -8.44 -2.67 5.39
CA TYR A 37 -8.18 -2.70 6.83
C TYR A 37 -7.85 -1.30 7.31
N GLU A 38 -8.38 -0.92 8.46
CA GLU A 38 -8.02 0.33 9.12
C GLU A 38 -7.17 0.06 10.35
N ALA A 39 -6.26 0.98 10.66
CA ALA A 39 -5.53 1.00 11.91
C ALA A 39 -6.04 2.18 12.74
N THR A 40 -6.36 1.92 14.01
CA THR A 40 -6.82 2.95 14.93
C THR A 40 -5.99 2.94 16.20
N GLU A 41 -5.84 4.12 16.81
CA GLU A 41 -5.31 4.30 18.16
C GLU A 41 -6.33 5.11 18.95
N ASP A 42 -6.77 4.58 20.09
CA ASP A 42 -7.79 5.22 20.91
C ASP A 42 -9.01 5.65 20.08
N GLU A 43 -9.48 4.74 19.20
CA GLU A 43 -10.62 4.95 18.30
C GLU A 43 -10.38 5.99 17.19
N THR A 44 -9.17 6.52 17.08
CA THR A 44 -8.80 7.48 16.03
C THR A 44 -8.15 6.76 14.87
N LEU A 45 -8.61 7.03 13.65
CA LEU A 45 -8.03 6.47 12.43
C LEU A 45 -6.60 7.00 12.25
N VAL A 46 -5.62 6.09 12.20
CA VAL A 46 -4.21 6.44 12.00
C VAL A 46 -3.61 5.84 10.73
N GLY A 47 -4.23 4.81 10.17
CA GLY A 47 -3.73 4.19 8.95
C GLY A 47 -4.79 3.38 8.22
N ILE A 48 -4.48 3.06 6.96
CA ILE A 48 -5.35 2.26 6.10
C ILE A 48 -4.49 1.42 5.15
N MET A 49 -4.98 0.26 4.76
CA MET A 49 -4.35 -0.55 3.73
C MET A 49 -5.38 -1.40 3.01
N VAL A 50 -5.03 -1.81 1.79
CA VAL A 50 -5.86 -2.68 0.98
C VAL A 50 -5.04 -3.89 0.53
N LEU A 51 -5.59 -5.08 0.75
CA LEU A 51 -5.03 -6.35 0.27
C LEU A 51 -5.91 -6.88 -0.85
N LEU A 52 -5.30 -7.21 -1.98
CA LEU A 52 -6.00 -7.65 -3.19
C LEU A 52 -5.36 -8.92 -3.76
N PRO A 53 -6.08 -10.04 -3.82
CA PRO A 53 -5.60 -11.21 -4.57
C PRO A 53 -5.47 -10.87 -6.05
N THR A 54 -4.30 -11.13 -6.64
CA THR A 54 -3.99 -10.75 -8.02
C THR A 54 -3.81 -11.94 -8.95
N ARG A 55 -3.21 -13.01 -8.43
CA ARG A 55 -2.93 -14.25 -9.17
C ARG A 55 -3.14 -15.42 -8.23
N PRO A 56 -3.21 -16.65 -8.74
CA PRO A 56 -3.30 -17.82 -7.86
C PRO A 56 -2.19 -17.77 -6.79
N GLU A 57 -2.58 -17.98 -5.54
CA GLU A 57 -1.69 -18.03 -4.38
C GLU A 57 -0.92 -16.72 -4.11
N THR A 58 -1.27 -15.62 -4.78
CA THR A 58 -0.58 -14.33 -4.69
C THR A 58 -1.54 -13.23 -4.27
N ILE A 59 -1.14 -12.45 -3.29
CA ILE A 59 -1.89 -11.27 -2.82
C ILE A 59 -0.99 -10.03 -2.88
N GLU A 60 -1.58 -8.90 -3.20
CA GLU A 60 -0.85 -7.63 -3.25
C GLU A 60 -1.30 -6.70 -2.14
N LEU A 61 -0.35 -6.08 -1.45
CA LEU A 61 -0.59 -4.91 -0.61
C LEU A 61 -0.62 -3.71 -1.56
N VAL A 62 -1.81 -3.39 -2.09
CA VAL A 62 -1.96 -2.46 -3.19
C VAL A 62 -1.99 -0.99 -2.75
N ASN A 63 -2.31 -0.75 -1.49
CA ASN A 63 -2.31 0.60 -0.91
C ASN A 63 -2.02 0.48 0.57
N ILE A 64 -1.16 1.34 1.09
CA ILE A 64 -0.92 1.53 2.51
C ILE A 64 -0.63 3.00 2.77
N ALA A 65 -1.32 3.58 3.73
CA ALA A 65 -1.13 4.99 4.10
C ALA A 65 -1.26 5.16 5.61
N VAL A 66 -0.45 6.05 6.16
CA VAL A 66 -0.49 6.46 7.57
C VAL A 66 -0.79 7.95 7.61
N VAL A 67 -1.70 8.35 8.50
CA VAL A 67 -2.03 9.76 8.73
C VAL A 67 -0.74 10.54 9.02
N GLU A 68 -0.58 11.69 8.37
CA GLU A 68 0.67 12.45 8.41
C GLU A 68 1.15 12.72 9.84
N ALA A 69 0.26 13.11 10.74
CA ALA A 69 0.60 13.39 12.15
C ALA A 69 1.13 12.15 12.91
N HIS A 70 0.89 10.96 12.38
CA HIS A 70 1.29 9.69 13.00
C HIS A 70 2.41 8.98 12.27
N GLN A 71 2.98 9.59 11.23
CA GLN A 71 4.13 9.02 10.51
C GLN A 71 5.39 9.04 11.38
N GLY A 72 6.34 8.15 11.08
CA GLY A 72 7.59 8.06 11.82
C GLY A 72 7.50 7.36 13.17
N LYS A 73 6.39 6.69 13.47
CA LYS A 73 6.15 5.99 14.74
C LYS A 73 6.09 4.47 14.61
N GLY A 74 6.44 3.94 13.43
CA GLY A 74 6.42 2.51 13.19
C GLY A 74 5.05 1.91 12.88
N ILE A 75 4.04 2.72 12.63
CA ILE A 75 2.68 2.24 12.35
C ILE A 75 2.64 1.45 11.04
N ALA A 76 3.24 1.96 9.97
CA ALA A 76 3.28 1.25 8.69
C ALA A 76 3.94 -0.12 8.82
N GLN A 77 5.03 -0.22 9.58
CA GLN A 77 5.72 -1.49 9.81
C GLN A 77 4.82 -2.49 10.53
N LYS A 78 4.06 -2.05 11.52
CA LYS A 78 3.10 -2.91 12.24
C LYS A 78 1.96 -3.35 11.32
N MET A 79 1.48 -2.46 10.44
CA MET A 79 0.44 -2.79 9.48
C MET A 79 0.94 -3.82 8.46
N ILE A 80 2.17 -3.68 7.99
CA ILE A 80 2.78 -4.65 7.08
C ILE A 80 2.92 -6.01 7.77
N ALA A 81 3.35 -6.05 9.02
CA ALA A 81 3.43 -7.30 9.78
C ALA A 81 2.07 -7.99 9.88
N PHE A 82 1.00 -7.22 10.11
CA PHE A 82 -0.36 -7.74 10.10
C PHE A 82 -0.75 -8.29 8.72
N ALA A 83 -0.40 -7.58 7.65
CA ALA A 83 -0.69 -8.02 6.29
C ALA A 83 0.01 -9.34 5.95
N LEU A 84 1.28 -9.48 6.34
CA LEU A 84 2.04 -10.72 6.14
C LEU A 84 1.39 -11.89 6.87
N GLN A 85 1.03 -11.70 8.13
CA GLN A 85 0.39 -12.75 8.92
C GLN A 85 -0.97 -13.12 8.37
N THR A 86 -1.79 -12.13 8.02
CA THR A 86 -3.12 -12.34 7.45
C THR A 86 -3.05 -13.09 6.12
N ALA A 87 -2.14 -12.70 5.25
CA ALA A 87 -1.94 -13.37 3.96
C ALA A 87 -1.51 -14.82 4.15
N LYS A 88 -0.58 -15.07 5.05
CA LYS A 88 -0.12 -16.42 5.36
C LYS A 88 -1.24 -17.30 5.91
N GLN A 89 -2.02 -16.78 6.86
CA GLN A 89 -3.14 -17.51 7.45
C GLN A 89 -4.24 -17.80 6.45
N SER A 90 -4.39 -16.93 5.43
CA SER A 90 -5.39 -17.11 4.36
C SER A 90 -4.92 -18.06 3.25
N GLY A 91 -3.72 -18.63 3.37
CA GLY A 91 -3.22 -19.64 2.44
C GLY A 91 -2.47 -19.10 1.23
N PHE A 92 -2.13 -17.81 1.21
CA PHE A 92 -1.31 -17.26 0.13
C PHE A 92 0.15 -17.67 0.29
N HIS A 93 0.83 -17.89 -0.83
CA HIS A 93 2.25 -18.25 -0.87
C HIS A 93 3.14 -17.04 -1.06
N THR A 94 2.65 -16.01 -1.76
CA THR A 94 3.44 -14.83 -2.12
C THR A 94 2.65 -13.57 -1.83
N ILE A 95 3.32 -12.59 -1.26
CA ILE A 95 2.78 -11.24 -1.15
C ILE A 95 3.65 -10.28 -1.95
N GLU A 96 2.99 -9.38 -2.68
CA GLU A 96 3.64 -8.38 -3.53
C GLU A 96 3.31 -6.98 -3.07
N VAL A 97 4.17 -6.04 -3.42
CA VAL A 97 3.96 -4.62 -3.21
C VAL A 97 4.68 -3.86 -4.31
N GLY A 98 4.12 -2.72 -4.72
CA GLY A 98 4.75 -1.84 -5.68
C GLY A 98 4.91 -0.44 -5.12
N THR A 99 5.97 0.26 -5.53
CA THR A 99 6.17 1.66 -5.16
C THR A 99 6.98 2.38 -6.22
N GLY A 100 6.92 3.71 -6.22
CA GLY A 100 7.71 4.51 -7.14
C GLY A 100 9.20 4.28 -6.98
N SER A 101 9.92 4.27 -8.09
CA SER A 101 11.37 4.00 -8.11
C SER A 101 12.18 5.05 -7.36
N ILE A 102 11.61 6.24 -7.13
CA ILE A 102 12.24 7.33 -6.40
C ILE A 102 11.62 7.55 -5.02
N GLY A 103 10.77 6.63 -4.57
CA GLY A 103 10.22 6.58 -3.22
C GLY A 103 11.17 5.85 -2.27
N PHE A 104 12.30 6.47 -1.93
CA PHE A 104 13.37 5.80 -1.19
C PHE A 104 12.95 5.34 0.20
N GLU A 105 12.09 6.10 0.87
CA GLU A 105 11.59 5.71 2.20
C GLU A 105 10.74 4.44 2.14
N GLN A 106 9.86 4.34 1.15
CA GLN A 106 9.04 3.15 0.94
C GLN A 106 9.88 1.95 0.53
N LEU A 107 10.85 2.16 -0.36
CA LEU A 107 11.76 1.08 -0.75
C LEU A 107 12.53 0.55 0.45
N TYR A 108 13.00 1.43 1.33
CA TYR A 108 13.66 1.04 2.55
C TYR A 108 12.72 0.26 3.48
N LEU A 109 11.51 0.79 3.70
CA LEU A 109 10.51 0.18 4.58
C LEU A 109 10.16 -1.24 4.14
N TYR A 110 9.86 -1.43 2.86
CA TYR A 110 9.47 -2.75 2.35
C TYR A 110 10.60 -3.75 2.46
N GLN A 111 11.82 -3.37 2.13
CA GLN A 111 12.97 -4.26 2.26
C GLN A 111 13.25 -4.60 3.73
N LYS A 112 13.09 -3.64 4.62
CA LYS A 112 13.20 -3.88 6.06
C LYS A 112 12.17 -4.89 6.55
N CYS A 113 10.99 -4.92 5.93
CA CYS A 113 9.92 -5.87 6.24
C CYS A 113 10.05 -7.21 5.49
N GLY A 114 11.15 -7.44 4.78
CA GLY A 114 11.44 -8.71 4.15
C GLY A 114 11.12 -8.82 2.67
N PHE A 115 10.62 -7.75 2.06
CA PHE A 115 10.37 -7.74 0.62
C PHE A 115 11.67 -7.58 -0.15
N ARG A 116 11.71 -8.19 -1.33
CA ARG A 116 12.85 -8.06 -2.25
C ARG A 116 12.38 -7.55 -3.61
N MET A 117 13.20 -6.73 -4.24
CA MET A 117 12.89 -6.21 -5.58
C MET A 117 12.93 -7.34 -6.60
N VAL A 118 11.91 -7.44 -7.44
CA VAL A 118 11.78 -8.51 -8.43
C VAL A 118 11.59 -8.00 -9.85
N ALA A 119 11.07 -6.78 -10.04
CA ALA A 119 10.80 -6.25 -11.37
C ALA A 119 10.67 -4.74 -11.35
N ILE A 120 10.83 -4.13 -12.53
CA ILE A 120 10.55 -2.73 -12.79
C ILE A 120 9.43 -2.67 -13.83
N ASP A 121 8.36 -1.96 -13.49
CA ASP A 121 7.28 -1.66 -14.44
C ASP A 121 7.53 -0.24 -14.95
N ARG A 122 8.16 -0.15 -16.13
CA ARG A 122 8.58 1.13 -16.69
C ARG A 122 7.38 1.94 -17.13
N ASP A 123 7.43 3.24 -16.85
CA ASP A 123 6.40 4.21 -17.22
C ASP A 123 5.03 3.94 -16.59
N PHE A 124 4.96 3.15 -15.51
CA PHE A 124 3.70 2.85 -14.84
C PHE A 124 2.94 4.13 -14.49
N PHE A 125 3.61 5.10 -13.89
CA PHE A 125 2.98 6.33 -13.43
C PHE A 125 2.73 7.32 -14.56
N VAL A 126 3.32 7.11 -15.73
CA VAL A 126 3.02 7.88 -16.94
C VAL A 126 1.78 7.33 -17.63
N ARG A 127 1.66 6.00 -17.67
CA ARG A 127 0.54 5.34 -18.39
C ARG A 127 -0.77 5.35 -17.61
N HIS A 128 -0.73 5.32 -16.28
CA HIS A 128 -1.92 5.14 -15.43
C HIS A 128 -2.39 6.41 -14.74
N TYR A 129 -1.71 7.54 -14.95
CA TYR A 129 -2.04 8.81 -14.31
C TYR A 129 -2.07 9.90 -15.38
N GLU A 130 -3.15 10.69 -15.38
CA GLU A 130 -3.34 11.73 -16.38
C GLU A 130 -2.33 12.86 -16.23
N GLU A 131 -1.98 13.21 -14.99
CA GLU A 131 -1.07 14.30 -14.70
C GLU A 131 0.25 13.79 -14.12
N PRO A 132 1.39 14.43 -14.44
CA PRO A 132 2.65 14.04 -13.84
C PRO A 132 2.60 14.13 -12.32
N ILE A 133 3.13 13.09 -11.65
CA ILE A 133 3.29 13.10 -10.21
C ILE A 133 4.71 13.57 -9.91
N ILE A 134 4.82 14.72 -9.25
CA ILE A 134 6.10 15.31 -8.88
C ILE A 134 6.31 15.12 -7.39
N ILE A 135 7.40 14.45 -7.01
CA ILE A 135 7.73 14.24 -5.61
C ILE A 135 8.47 15.45 -5.02
N GLU A 136 8.69 15.43 -3.70
CA GLU A 136 9.26 16.55 -2.94
C GLU A 136 10.57 17.10 -3.50
N ASN A 137 11.43 16.26 -4.09
CA ASN A 137 12.70 16.68 -4.65
C ASN A 137 12.61 17.26 -6.07
N GLY A 138 11.40 17.40 -6.62
CA GLY A 138 11.15 17.93 -7.95
C GLY A 138 11.25 16.93 -9.09
N MET A 139 11.56 15.66 -8.79
CA MET A 139 11.61 14.63 -9.83
C MET A 139 10.22 14.14 -10.19
N VAL A 140 10.02 13.83 -11.47
CA VAL A 140 8.77 13.23 -11.95
C VAL A 140 8.82 11.73 -11.67
N LEU A 141 7.75 11.22 -11.07
CA LEU A 141 7.58 9.80 -10.81
C LEU A 141 7.20 9.09 -12.12
N GLN A 142 8.02 8.13 -12.56
CA GLN A 142 7.82 7.42 -13.83
C GLN A 142 7.63 5.93 -13.64
N ASP A 143 8.58 5.27 -13.00
CA ASP A 143 8.68 3.81 -12.95
C ASP A 143 8.22 3.28 -11.60
N MET A 144 7.62 2.08 -11.63
CA MET A 144 7.27 1.36 -10.41
C MET A 144 8.26 0.21 -10.19
N VAL A 145 8.80 0.12 -8.98
CA VAL A 145 9.54 -1.05 -8.53
C VAL A 145 8.55 -2.01 -7.90
N ARG A 146 8.58 -3.27 -8.34
CA ARG A 146 7.79 -4.34 -7.74
C ARG A 146 8.67 -5.16 -6.82
N LEU A 147 8.14 -5.42 -5.62
CA LEU A 147 8.81 -6.22 -4.61
C LEU A 147 7.89 -7.37 -4.21
N SER A 148 8.47 -8.45 -3.75
CA SER A 148 7.70 -9.58 -3.25
C SER A 148 8.45 -10.31 -2.16
N GLN A 149 7.72 -11.16 -1.43
CA GLN A 149 8.31 -12.15 -0.54
C GLN A 149 7.40 -13.37 -0.44
N ASP A 150 8.01 -14.52 -0.17
CA ASP A 150 7.27 -15.75 0.09
C ASP A 150 6.83 -15.80 1.56
N LEU A 151 5.65 -16.37 1.77
CA LEU A 151 5.02 -16.43 3.10
C LEU A 151 5.22 -17.77 3.80
#